data_5a2c9a91582bc160486a79792ba98c7b
#
_entry.id   5a2c9a91582bc160486a79792ba98c7b
#
_cell.length_a   1.000
_cell.length_b   1.000
_cell.length_c   1.000
_cell.angle_alpha   90.00
_cell.angle_beta   90.00
_cell.angle_gamma   90.00
#
_symmetry.space_group_name_H-M   'P 1'
#
loop_
_entity.id
_entity.type
_entity.pdbx_description
1 polymer ?
#
loop_
_entity_poly.entity_id
_entity_poly.type
_entity_poly.pdbx_seq_one_letter_code
_entity_poly.pdbx_strand_id
1 'polypeptide(L)'
;MKEVKAMIIEKTKSVAVSLLRFIKLLPKKEMVLYIIFALLYSCQGIVIPIIIQMAGHIDSSDSRDLIVFTFSSISLWVVVYAFMYIENILLRSIIRAFNVSLSENILKNHAAFPKNISDSELCSLLTQDLGIVDQEFLQSFLISPVWGASVLVSVTYLLKQNIIVGSLFTVGAFLMILPQFIFKRKLKESGELLSSSKEKNLRAITDFGKGIETIICNQAEKENVKQTLITLSEMETTQFKYYTLHNLVMFWTGPLKAVGLIGPFVIGLVMKQNSITTLIAMMSASTYLINPLQQILEAIASIQASQVIKDKLLTFGSETEIPSKGYHIHTLEEIQLKNVTKSYDNQEIFRDVTVTFSLSQHNLIVGDSGIGKTTLFRLISGQDMAYSGEIIFKSIDGRELTPNLDNIAIIHQNSYVFHTSVRHNLTLYQDCSDSLLISTLKKVGLWEACCHQLDYELTGDNFSGGQIIKLEIARAILRGKQVLLADEMMASLDAASSKEIRNVLQQLPNSIIEIAHHYKLEDYDAVYRIENKSIVRIK
;
A
#
# COMPACT_ATOMS: atom_id res chain seq x y z
N MET A 1 12.45 32.71 -17.04
CA MET A 1 11.07 33.10 -16.65
C MET A 1 9.98 32.27 -17.34
N LYS A 2 10.10 31.92 -18.66
CA LYS A 2 9.15 31.02 -19.36
C LYS A 2 9.24 29.57 -18.85
N GLU A 3 10.43 29.02 -18.62
CA GLU A 3 10.63 27.65 -18.12
C GLU A 3 10.11 27.48 -16.68
N VAL A 4 10.34 28.47 -15.81
CA VAL A 4 9.80 28.45 -14.42
C VAL A 4 8.28 28.51 -14.42
N LYS A 5 7.65 29.31 -15.33
CA LYS A 5 6.19 29.31 -15.51
C LYS A 5 5.68 27.97 -16.04
N ALA A 6 6.35 27.35 -17.01
CA ALA A 6 5.98 26.04 -17.53
C ALA A 6 6.06 24.96 -16.45
N MET A 7 7.14 24.93 -15.68
CA MET A 7 7.33 24.00 -14.55
C MET A 7 6.28 24.20 -13.44
N ILE A 8 5.90 25.44 -13.13
CA ILE A 8 4.84 25.75 -12.16
C ILE A 8 3.48 25.27 -12.69
N ILE A 9 3.18 25.49 -13.98
CA ILE A 9 1.92 25.06 -14.59
C ILE A 9 1.84 23.52 -14.64
N GLU A 10 2.92 22.84 -14.95
CA GLU A 10 2.99 21.37 -14.98
C GLU A 10 2.84 20.77 -13.58
N LYS A 11 3.51 21.34 -12.59
CA LYS A 11 3.37 20.96 -11.18
C LYS A 11 1.95 21.21 -10.66
N THR A 12 1.32 22.33 -11.05
CA THR A 12 -0.06 22.65 -10.65
C THR A 12 -1.07 21.71 -11.30
N LYS A 13 -0.85 21.31 -12.58
CA LYS A 13 -1.67 20.30 -13.25
C LYS A 13 -1.52 18.92 -12.60
N SER A 14 -0.32 18.51 -12.25
CA SER A 14 -0.05 17.24 -11.56
C SER A 14 -0.76 17.19 -10.20
N VAL A 15 -0.68 18.26 -9.41
CA VAL A 15 -1.36 18.37 -8.10
C VAL A 15 -2.88 18.33 -8.27
N ALA A 16 -3.43 19.04 -9.27
CA ALA A 16 -4.87 19.02 -9.52
C ALA A 16 -5.38 17.63 -9.94
N VAL A 17 -4.61 16.89 -10.75
CA VAL A 17 -4.97 15.54 -11.17
C VAL A 17 -4.91 14.57 -9.97
N SER A 18 -3.90 14.68 -9.11
CA SER A 18 -3.81 13.84 -7.91
C SER A 18 -4.95 14.13 -6.93
N LEU A 19 -5.33 15.39 -6.77
CA LEU A 19 -6.46 15.79 -5.92
C LEU A 19 -7.80 15.26 -6.47
N LEU A 20 -8.02 15.34 -7.78
CA LEU A 20 -9.23 14.80 -8.40
C LEU A 20 -9.34 13.29 -8.23
N ARG A 21 -8.24 12.55 -8.40
CA ARG A 21 -8.19 11.09 -8.13
C ARG A 21 -8.50 10.79 -6.68
N PHE A 22 -7.90 11.55 -5.77
CA PHE A 22 -8.16 11.41 -4.33
C PHE A 22 -9.64 11.62 -3.99
N ILE A 23 -10.26 12.71 -4.47
CA ILE A 23 -11.69 13.01 -4.22
C ILE A 23 -12.60 11.92 -4.80
N LYS A 24 -12.24 11.32 -5.93
CA LYS A 24 -13.03 10.26 -6.58
C LYS A 24 -13.10 8.99 -5.72
N LEU A 25 -12.06 8.70 -4.93
CA LEU A 25 -12.01 7.54 -4.04
C LEU A 25 -12.81 7.74 -2.74
N LEU A 26 -13.23 8.97 -2.43
CA LEU A 26 -13.99 9.25 -1.21
C LEU A 26 -15.48 8.90 -1.38
N PRO A 27 -16.11 8.23 -0.40
CA PRO A 27 -17.51 7.87 -0.44
C PRO A 27 -18.41 9.11 -0.25
N LYS A 28 -19.13 9.51 -1.31
CA LYS A 28 -19.86 10.78 -1.36
C LYS A 28 -20.96 10.94 -0.30
N LYS A 29 -21.70 9.86 0.00
CA LYS A 29 -22.82 9.89 0.98
C LYS A 29 -22.29 10.12 2.39
N GLU A 30 -21.29 9.35 2.79
CA GLU A 30 -20.64 9.45 4.10
C GLU A 30 -19.95 10.82 4.25
N MET A 31 -19.35 11.37 3.18
CA MET A 31 -18.74 12.70 3.17
C MET A 31 -19.76 13.82 3.48
N VAL A 32 -20.95 13.76 2.88
CA VAL A 32 -22.00 14.76 3.16
C VAL A 32 -22.45 14.70 4.61
N LEU A 33 -22.71 13.49 5.12
CA LEU A 33 -23.07 13.29 6.53
C LEU A 33 -21.95 13.76 7.47
N TYR A 34 -20.71 13.40 7.16
CA TYR A 34 -19.54 13.83 7.92
C TYR A 34 -19.46 15.36 8.02
N ILE A 35 -19.59 16.08 6.92
CA ILE A 35 -19.55 17.54 6.92
C ILE A 35 -20.67 18.13 7.80
N ILE A 36 -21.89 17.58 7.75
CA ILE A 36 -23.00 18.05 8.58
C ILE A 36 -22.67 17.88 10.07
N PHE A 37 -22.28 16.69 10.50
CA PHE A 37 -21.96 16.42 11.90
C PHE A 37 -20.70 17.14 12.37
N ALA A 38 -19.71 17.30 11.52
CA ALA A 38 -18.51 18.09 11.75
C ALA A 38 -18.83 19.57 12.01
N LEU A 39 -19.73 20.17 11.23
CA LEU A 39 -20.21 21.53 11.45
C LEU A 39 -21.00 21.65 12.76
N LEU A 40 -21.84 20.67 13.10
CA LEU A 40 -22.56 20.65 14.37
C LEU A 40 -21.59 20.51 15.55
N TYR A 41 -20.59 19.64 15.44
CA TYR A 41 -19.55 19.46 16.45
C TYR A 41 -18.67 20.71 16.61
N SER A 42 -18.42 21.48 15.56
CA SER A 42 -17.63 22.71 15.64
C SER A 42 -18.21 23.75 16.60
N CYS A 43 -19.51 23.64 16.95
CA CYS A 43 -20.14 24.46 17.98
C CYS A 43 -19.65 24.15 19.42
N GLN A 44 -18.86 23.10 19.63
CA GLN A 44 -18.23 22.77 20.93
C GLN A 44 -17.53 23.99 21.56
N GLY A 45 -16.89 24.84 20.72
CA GLY A 45 -16.15 26.01 21.16
C GLY A 45 -16.96 27.05 21.94
N ILE A 46 -18.28 27.02 21.83
CA ILE A 46 -19.16 27.97 22.53
C ILE A 46 -19.98 27.35 23.67
N VAL A 47 -19.89 26.04 23.88
CA VAL A 47 -20.69 25.33 24.91
C VAL A 47 -20.34 25.79 26.32
N ILE A 48 -19.07 25.75 26.70
CA ILE A 48 -18.62 26.23 28.02
C ILE A 48 -18.88 27.73 28.19
N PRO A 49 -18.56 28.61 27.23
CA PRO A 49 -18.95 30.01 27.27
C PRO A 49 -20.43 30.24 27.55
N ILE A 50 -21.31 29.50 26.89
CA ILE A 50 -22.78 29.63 27.09
C ILE A 50 -23.14 29.16 28.51
N ILE A 51 -22.62 28.04 29.00
CA ILE A 51 -22.87 27.54 30.36
C ILE A 51 -22.42 28.58 31.40
N ILE A 52 -21.24 29.19 31.23
CA ILE A 52 -20.75 30.25 32.11
C ILE A 52 -21.69 31.45 32.14
N GLN A 53 -22.20 31.87 30.98
CA GLN A 53 -23.18 32.95 30.93
C GLN A 53 -24.49 32.61 31.59
N MET A 54 -25.03 31.40 31.37
CA MET A 54 -26.21 30.90 32.04
C MET A 54 -26.02 30.91 33.55
N ALA A 55 -24.85 30.47 34.05
CA ALA A 55 -24.53 30.48 35.49
C ALA A 55 -24.58 31.90 36.08
N GLY A 56 -24.25 32.93 35.29
CA GLY A 56 -24.32 34.33 35.76
C GLY A 56 -25.72 34.90 35.91
N HIS A 57 -26.75 34.21 35.46
CA HIS A 57 -28.14 34.61 35.56
C HIS A 57 -28.98 33.78 36.55
N ILE A 58 -28.36 32.85 37.27
CA ILE A 58 -29.03 31.96 38.20
C ILE A 58 -29.27 32.64 39.55
N ASP A 59 -30.48 32.58 40.04
CA ASP A 59 -30.75 32.86 41.47
C ASP A 59 -30.44 31.60 42.29
N SER A 60 -29.34 31.64 43.03
CA SER A 60 -28.87 30.51 43.84
C SER A 60 -29.83 30.14 44.98
N SER A 61 -30.81 30.98 45.28
CA SER A 61 -31.86 30.71 46.28
C SER A 61 -33.05 29.94 45.69
N ASP A 62 -33.23 29.92 44.36
CA ASP A 62 -34.30 29.18 43.70
C ASP A 62 -33.84 27.78 43.23
N SER A 63 -34.38 26.75 43.88
CA SER A 63 -34.08 25.34 43.53
C SER A 63 -34.50 24.98 42.10
N ARG A 64 -35.49 25.66 41.49
CA ARG A 64 -35.91 25.42 40.11
C ARG A 64 -34.87 25.89 39.14
N ASP A 65 -34.32 27.07 39.35
CA ASP A 65 -33.27 27.65 38.48
C ASP A 65 -32.04 26.76 38.50
N LEU A 66 -31.64 26.25 39.65
CA LEU A 66 -30.52 25.30 39.78
C LEU A 66 -30.77 24.00 39.04
N ILE A 67 -31.97 23.43 39.11
CA ILE A 67 -32.34 22.21 38.40
C ILE A 67 -32.33 22.44 36.90
N VAL A 68 -32.98 23.50 36.42
CA VAL A 68 -33.03 23.85 34.98
C VAL A 68 -31.63 24.08 34.41
N PHE A 69 -30.78 24.81 35.13
CA PHE A 69 -29.39 25.03 34.73
C PHE A 69 -28.62 23.72 34.62
N THR A 70 -28.74 22.86 35.65
CA THR A 70 -28.01 21.58 35.66
C THR A 70 -28.43 20.70 34.50
N PHE A 71 -29.74 20.50 34.29
CA PHE A 71 -30.23 19.69 33.17
C PHE A 71 -29.89 20.26 31.81
N SER A 72 -30.04 21.58 31.61
CA SER A 72 -29.72 22.21 30.33
C SER A 72 -28.22 22.15 30.00
N SER A 73 -27.36 22.34 31.01
CA SER A 73 -25.91 22.26 30.84
C SER A 73 -25.46 20.83 30.49
N ILE A 74 -25.99 19.82 31.23
CA ILE A 74 -25.67 18.41 30.93
C ILE A 74 -26.21 18.03 29.54
N SER A 75 -27.45 18.41 29.21
CA SER A 75 -28.05 18.11 27.92
C SER A 75 -27.23 18.71 26.75
N LEU A 76 -26.77 19.95 26.90
CA LEU A 76 -25.94 20.60 25.89
C LEU A 76 -24.62 19.85 25.64
N TRP A 77 -23.98 19.39 26.72
CA TRP A 77 -22.78 18.56 26.62
C TRP A 77 -23.07 17.21 25.95
N VAL A 78 -24.11 16.51 26.38
CA VAL A 78 -24.48 15.20 25.81
C VAL A 78 -24.73 15.31 24.31
N VAL A 79 -25.45 16.35 23.86
CA VAL A 79 -25.76 16.57 22.45
C VAL A 79 -24.48 16.81 21.64
N VAL A 80 -23.57 17.66 22.12
CA VAL A 80 -22.33 17.96 21.39
C VAL A 80 -21.40 16.74 21.34
N TYR A 81 -21.30 15.98 22.43
CA TYR A 81 -20.52 14.74 22.43
C TYR A 81 -21.15 13.63 21.57
N ALA A 82 -22.49 13.61 21.45
CA ALA A 82 -23.16 12.74 20.49
C ALA A 82 -22.79 13.10 19.05
N PHE A 83 -22.72 14.40 18.70
CA PHE A 83 -22.25 14.82 17.40
C PHE A 83 -20.79 14.42 17.14
N MET A 84 -19.90 14.60 18.12
CA MET A 84 -18.51 14.14 18.06
C MET A 84 -18.42 12.61 17.82
N TYR A 85 -19.22 11.84 18.55
CA TYR A 85 -19.22 10.38 18.41
C TYR A 85 -19.64 9.95 17.00
N ILE A 86 -20.73 10.55 16.46
CA ILE A 86 -21.20 10.26 15.10
C ILE A 86 -20.16 10.72 14.06
N GLU A 87 -19.59 11.90 14.23
CA GLU A 87 -18.54 12.44 13.36
C GLU A 87 -17.34 11.50 13.29
N ASN A 88 -16.85 11.01 14.43
CA ASN A 88 -15.72 10.08 14.48
C ASN A 88 -16.04 8.72 13.81
N ILE A 89 -17.27 8.18 13.97
CA ILE A 89 -17.69 6.97 13.26
C ILE A 89 -17.68 7.19 11.76
N LEU A 90 -18.22 8.31 11.29
CA LEU A 90 -18.25 8.66 9.87
C LEU A 90 -16.84 8.86 9.32
N LEU A 91 -15.96 9.54 10.06
CA LEU A 91 -14.55 9.71 9.71
C LEU A 91 -13.87 8.35 9.48
N ARG A 92 -14.03 7.42 10.44
CA ARG A 92 -13.46 6.07 10.32
C ARG A 92 -14.07 5.25 9.18
N SER A 93 -15.36 5.43 8.91
CA SER A 93 -16.03 4.81 7.76
C SER A 93 -15.46 5.31 6.43
N ILE A 94 -15.24 6.62 6.30
CA ILE A 94 -14.63 7.24 5.11
C ILE A 94 -13.21 6.73 4.90
N ILE A 95 -12.38 6.72 5.94
CA ILE A 95 -11.00 6.23 5.90
C ILE A 95 -10.97 4.75 5.48
N ARG A 96 -11.82 3.91 6.08
CA ARG A 96 -11.93 2.49 5.72
C ARG A 96 -12.28 2.32 4.24
N ALA A 97 -13.29 3.02 3.75
CA ALA A 97 -13.73 2.93 2.36
C ALA A 97 -12.61 3.37 1.39
N PHE A 98 -11.91 4.46 1.71
CA PHE A 98 -10.77 4.94 0.93
C PHE A 98 -9.64 3.90 0.90
N ASN A 99 -9.22 3.39 2.06
CA ASN A 99 -8.12 2.42 2.16
C ASN A 99 -8.42 1.13 1.39
N VAL A 100 -9.66 0.62 1.50
CA VAL A 100 -10.09 -0.59 0.75
C VAL A 100 -10.08 -0.33 -0.75
N SER A 101 -10.66 0.77 -1.21
CA SER A 101 -10.71 1.11 -2.64
C SER A 101 -9.32 1.35 -3.25
N LEU A 102 -8.44 2.03 -2.51
CA LEU A 102 -7.06 2.28 -2.95
C LEU A 102 -6.26 0.97 -3.00
N SER A 103 -6.36 0.13 -1.97
CA SER A 103 -5.70 -1.18 -1.92
C SER A 103 -6.18 -2.09 -3.06
N GLU A 104 -7.48 -2.11 -3.34
CA GLU A 104 -8.05 -2.85 -4.47
C GLU A 104 -7.43 -2.41 -5.80
N ASN A 105 -7.33 -1.10 -6.04
CA ASN A 105 -6.73 -0.56 -7.26
C ASN A 105 -5.23 -0.90 -7.37
N ILE A 106 -4.46 -0.81 -6.27
CA ILE A 106 -3.05 -1.19 -6.24
C ILE A 106 -2.87 -2.67 -6.57
N LEU A 107 -3.68 -3.55 -5.96
CA LEU A 107 -3.64 -4.99 -6.22
C LEU A 107 -4.03 -5.32 -7.66
N LYS A 108 -5.07 -4.69 -8.22
CA LYS A 108 -5.45 -4.84 -9.63
C LYS A 108 -4.35 -4.39 -10.58
N ASN A 109 -3.72 -3.27 -10.28
CA ASN A 109 -2.62 -2.74 -11.09
C ASN A 109 -1.39 -3.67 -11.05
N HIS A 110 -1.04 -4.16 -9.86
CA HIS A 110 0.05 -5.14 -9.72
C HIS A 110 -0.26 -6.46 -10.43
N ALA A 111 -1.50 -6.94 -10.36
CA ALA A 111 -1.94 -8.14 -11.09
C ALA A 111 -1.89 -7.96 -12.62
N ALA A 112 -2.21 -6.76 -13.12
CA ALA A 112 -2.12 -6.44 -14.55
C ALA A 112 -0.67 -6.25 -15.03
N PHE A 113 0.20 -5.68 -14.18
CA PHE A 113 1.58 -5.32 -14.51
C PHE A 113 2.57 -5.74 -13.40
N PRO A 114 2.85 -7.04 -13.21
CA PRO A 114 3.63 -7.54 -12.06
C PRO A 114 5.08 -7.04 -12.01
N LYS A 115 5.63 -6.59 -13.15
CA LYS A 115 7.03 -6.11 -13.24
C LYS A 115 7.21 -4.65 -12.79
N ASN A 116 6.13 -3.91 -12.56
CA ASN A 116 6.21 -2.49 -12.21
C ASN A 116 6.60 -2.25 -10.76
N ILE A 117 6.34 -3.21 -9.88
CA ILE A 117 6.56 -3.09 -8.43
C ILE A 117 7.10 -4.43 -7.93
N SER A 118 8.12 -4.41 -7.06
CA SER A 118 8.61 -5.61 -6.38
C SER A 118 7.67 -6.02 -5.24
N ASP A 119 7.70 -7.30 -4.84
CA ASP A 119 6.86 -7.83 -3.75
C ASP A 119 7.08 -7.08 -2.42
N SER A 120 8.34 -6.74 -2.11
CA SER A 120 8.68 -5.96 -0.92
C SER A 120 8.13 -4.53 -0.98
N GLU A 121 8.11 -3.93 -2.16
CA GLU A 121 7.52 -2.61 -2.37
C GLU A 121 6.00 -2.66 -2.29
N LEU A 122 5.34 -3.69 -2.83
CA LEU A 122 3.91 -3.91 -2.69
C LEU A 122 3.50 -4.04 -1.22
N CYS A 123 4.23 -4.82 -0.44
CA CYS A 123 4.01 -4.93 1.00
C CYS A 123 4.16 -3.58 1.70
N SER A 124 5.21 -2.81 1.38
CA SER A 124 5.42 -1.47 1.93
C SER A 124 4.27 -0.51 1.58
N LEU A 125 3.82 -0.51 0.32
CA LEU A 125 2.70 0.33 -0.13
C LEU A 125 1.41 0.06 0.63
N LEU A 126 1.06 -1.24 0.80
CA LEU A 126 -0.22 -1.65 1.42
C LEU A 126 -0.23 -1.63 2.95
N THR A 127 0.93 -1.55 3.60
CA THR A 127 1.05 -1.53 5.06
C THR A 127 1.55 -0.19 5.57
N GLN A 128 2.80 0.15 5.33
CA GLN A 128 3.46 1.32 5.89
C GLN A 128 3.00 2.62 5.20
N ASP A 129 3.10 2.68 3.87
CA ASP A 129 2.80 3.89 3.10
C ASP A 129 1.31 4.25 3.21
N LEU A 130 0.43 3.25 3.15
CA LEU A 130 -1.02 3.44 3.35
C LEU A 130 -1.34 3.94 4.77
N GLY A 131 -0.66 3.41 5.80
CA GLY A 131 -0.80 3.86 7.18
C GLY A 131 -0.38 5.32 7.38
N ILE A 132 0.72 5.74 6.74
CA ILE A 132 1.17 7.14 6.77
C ILE A 132 0.14 8.05 6.07
N VAL A 133 -0.38 7.66 4.92
CA VAL A 133 -1.40 8.45 4.21
C VAL A 133 -2.70 8.51 5.00
N ASP A 134 -3.12 7.45 5.68
CA ASP A 134 -4.27 7.46 6.57
C ASP A 134 -4.08 8.48 7.71
N GLN A 135 -3.02 8.34 8.48
CA GLN A 135 -2.83 9.12 9.72
C GLN A 135 -2.43 10.57 9.42
N GLU A 136 -1.47 10.79 8.53
CA GLU A 136 -0.89 12.10 8.32
C GLU A 136 -1.65 12.92 7.27
N PHE A 137 -2.09 12.29 6.17
CA PHE A 137 -2.76 13.01 5.10
C PHE A 137 -4.27 13.03 5.27
N LEU A 138 -4.91 11.85 5.30
CA LEU A 138 -6.37 11.74 5.19
C LEU A 138 -7.07 12.26 6.44
N GLN A 139 -6.63 11.88 7.63
CA GLN A 139 -7.17 12.42 8.88
C GLN A 139 -6.97 13.93 8.96
N SER A 140 -5.76 14.42 8.71
CA SER A 140 -5.46 15.86 8.74
C SER A 140 -6.28 16.66 7.73
N PHE A 141 -6.47 16.11 6.52
CA PHE A 141 -7.29 16.73 5.47
C PHE A 141 -8.77 16.83 5.84
N LEU A 142 -9.33 15.76 6.41
CA LEU A 142 -10.74 15.70 6.79
C LEU A 142 -11.05 16.52 8.05
N ILE A 143 -10.17 16.51 9.05
CA ILE A 143 -10.40 17.20 10.33
C ILE A 143 -10.10 18.70 10.24
N SER A 144 -9.17 19.15 9.40
CA SER A 144 -8.79 20.57 9.34
C SER A 144 -9.95 21.53 9.05
N PRO A 145 -10.95 21.23 8.18
CA PRO A 145 -12.13 22.08 8.01
C PRO A 145 -13.01 22.19 9.27
N VAL A 146 -13.06 21.14 10.08
CA VAL A 146 -13.80 21.12 11.36
C VAL A 146 -13.18 22.11 12.33
N TRP A 147 -11.85 22.09 12.45
CA TRP A 147 -11.11 23.04 13.25
C TRP A 147 -11.25 24.47 12.71
N GLY A 148 -11.26 24.65 11.39
CA GLY A 148 -11.54 25.94 10.75
C GLY A 148 -12.93 26.47 11.10
N ALA A 149 -13.95 25.64 11.06
CA ALA A 149 -15.31 26.00 11.47
C ALA A 149 -15.39 26.35 12.97
N SER A 150 -14.69 25.60 13.83
CA SER A 150 -14.62 25.89 15.27
C SER A 150 -13.97 27.24 15.56
N VAL A 151 -12.90 27.61 14.83
CA VAL A 151 -12.28 28.93 14.89
C VAL A 151 -13.30 30.01 14.52
N LEU A 152 -14.03 29.86 13.40
CA LEU A 152 -15.04 30.83 12.97
C LEU A 152 -16.16 30.98 13.97
N VAL A 153 -16.66 29.90 14.55
CA VAL A 153 -17.70 29.91 15.59
C VAL A 153 -17.19 30.67 16.84
N SER A 154 -15.99 30.39 17.31
CA SER A 154 -15.40 31.04 18.48
C SER A 154 -15.16 32.55 18.24
N VAL A 155 -14.60 32.93 17.08
CA VAL A 155 -14.41 34.33 16.71
C VAL A 155 -15.75 35.08 16.65
N THR A 156 -16.75 34.49 15.99
CA THR A 156 -18.10 35.08 15.89
C THR A 156 -18.71 35.30 17.27
N TYR A 157 -18.59 34.34 18.18
CA TYR A 157 -19.04 34.46 19.55
C TYR A 157 -18.34 35.61 20.28
N LEU A 158 -17.00 35.68 20.23
CA LEU A 158 -16.21 36.74 20.88
C LEU A 158 -16.60 38.17 20.38
N LEU A 159 -16.70 38.35 19.06
CA LEU A 159 -17.06 39.64 18.46
C LEU A 159 -18.51 40.03 18.75
N LYS A 160 -19.43 39.07 18.87
CA LYS A 160 -20.84 39.32 19.23
C LYS A 160 -20.99 39.78 20.67
N GLN A 161 -20.13 39.32 21.60
CA GLN A 161 -20.19 39.75 23.01
C GLN A 161 -19.69 41.19 23.18
N ASN A 162 -18.55 41.52 22.58
CA ASN A 162 -18.01 42.89 22.56
C ASN A 162 -16.95 42.96 21.45
N ILE A 163 -17.09 43.89 20.52
CA ILE A 163 -16.20 44.01 19.38
C ILE A 163 -14.77 44.31 19.79
N ILE A 164 -14.57 45.22 20.76
CA ILE A 164 -13.22 45.67 21.17
C ILE A 164 -12.52 44.53 21.93
N VAL A 165 -13.12 44.03 23.00
CA VAL A 165 -12.57 43.00 23.86
C VAL A 165 -12.47 41.68 23.09
N GLY A 166 -13.45 41.34 22.27
CA GLY A 166 -13.43 40.13 21.42
C GLY A 166 -12.32 40.18 20.36
N SER A 167 -12.08 41.35 19.77
CA SER A 167 -10.93 41.54 18.86
C SER A 167 -9.60 41.34 19.58
N LEU A 168 -9.45 41.85 20.79
CA LEU A 168 -8.24 41.67 21.59
C LEU A 168 -7.99 40.20 21.94
N PHE A 169 -9.01 39.43 22.34
CA PHE A 169 -8.92 38.00 22.54
C PHE A 169 -8.55 37.26 21.27
N THR A 170 -9.14 37.65 20.14
CA THR A 170 -8.82 37.04 18.83
C THR A 170 -7.37 37.30 18.43
N VAL A 171 -6.87 38.54 18.54
CA VAL A 171 -5.47 38.89 18.28
C VAL A 171 -4.54 38.18 19.25
N GLY A 172 -4.89 38.09 20.54
CA GLY A 172 -4.15 37.37 21.55
C GLY A 172 -3.99 35.88 21.21
N ALA A 173 -5.04 35.25 20.67
CA ALA A 173 -4.96 33.87 20.21
C ALA A 173 -4.00 33.70 19.01
N PHE A 174 -4.01 34.64 18.06
CA PHE A 174 -3.07 34.60 16.92
C PHE A 174 -1.60 34.86 17.33
N LEU A 175 -1.34 35.65 18.36
CA LEU A 175 0.01 35.86 18.86
C LEU A 175 0.70 34.57 19.32
N MET A 176 -0.06 33.59 19.77
CA MET A 176 0.48 32.31 20.22
C MET A 176 1.05 31.43 19.10
N ILE A 177 0.65 31.69 17.88
CA ILE A 177 1.16 30.95 16.70
C ILE A 177 2.53 31.50 16.28
N LEU A 178 2.90 32.71 16.72
CA LEU A 178 4.10 33.40 16.32
C LEU A 178 5.41 32.58 16.50
N PRO A 179 5.63 31.87 17.61
CA PRO A 179 6.84 31.02 17.77
C PRO A 179 6.94 29.94 16.69
N GLN A 180 5.83 29.31 16.29
CA GLN A 180 5.85 28.29 15.25
C GLN A 180 6.29 28.89 13.89
N PHE A 181 5.86 30.09 13.55
CA PHE A 181 6.30 30.78 12.34
C PHE A 181 7.79 31.18 12.41
N ILE A 182 8.24 31.69 13.54
CA ILE A 182 9.64 32.09 13.73
C ILE A 182 10.59 30.89 13.59
N PHE A 183 10.25 29.76 14.19
CA PHE A 183 11.09 28.57 14.20
C PHE A 183 10.81 27.58 13.05
N LYS A 184 9.83 27.86 12.17
CA LYS A 184 9.39 26.98 11.08
C LYS A 184 10.56 26.41 10.25
N ARG A 185 11.50 27.26 9.84
CA ARG A 185 12.65 26.85 9.02
C ARG A 185 13.55 25.88 9.77
N LYS A 186 13.90 26.19 11.02
CA LYS A 186 14.76 25.34 11.85
C LYS A 186 14.11 24.01 12.18
N LEU A 187 12.79 24.00 12.48
CA LEU A 187 12.03 22.77 12.71
C LEU A 187 12.03 21.88 11.46
N LYS A 188 11.83 22.47 10.28
CA LYS A 188 11.85 21.75 9.01
C LYS A 188 13.22 21.13 8.76
N GLU A 189 14.30 21.90 8.83
CA GLU A 189 15.68 21.42 8.65
C GLU A 189 16.03 20.29 9.63
N SER A 190 15.67 20.44 10.92
CA SER A 190 15.87 19.39 11.92
C SER A 190 15.02 18.15 11.68
N GLY A 191 13.79 18.29 11.15
CA GLY A 191 12.91 17.19 10.79
C GLY A 191 13.46 16.38 9.60
N GLU A 192 13.97 17.06 8.57
CA GLU A 192 14.63 16.42 7.42
C GLU A 192 15.87 15.63 7.84
N LEU A 193 16.70 16.21 8.73
CA LEU A 193 17.86 15.52 9.30
C LEU A 193 17.45 14.29 10.12
N LEU A 194 16.40 14.38 10.92
CA LEU A 194 15.86 13.25 11.68
C LEU A 194 15.36 12.15 10.76
N SER A 195 14.63 12.50 9.71
CA SER A 195 14.12 11.53 8.72
C SER A 195 15.26 10.77 8.03
N SER A 196 16.28 11.48 7.55
CA SER A 196 17.44 10.85 6.92
C SER A 196 18.25 9.97 7.89
N SER A 197 18.36 10.38 9.15
CA SER A 197 19.04 9.59 10.19
C SER A 197 18.26 8.32 10.54
N LYS A 198 16.92 8.38 10.61
CA LYS A 198 16.06 7.20 10.79
C LYS A 198 16.21 6.21 9.64
N GLU A 199 16.24 6.69 8.40
CA GLU A 199 16.44 5.84 7.22
C GLU A 199 17.79 5.14 7.24
N LYS A 200 18.89 5.88 7.57
CA LYS A 200 20.24 5.33 7.72
C LYS A 200 20.27 4.22 8.78
N ASN A 201 19.65 4.44 9.93
CA ASN A 201 19.57 3.47 11.02
C ASN A 201 18.75 2.23 10.63
N LEU A 202 17.62 2.42 9.95
CA LEU A 202 16.79 1.30 9.47
C LEU A 202 17.56 0.41 8.50
N ARG A 203 18.34 0.98 7.57
CA ARG A 203 19.22 0.23 6.68
C ARG A 203 20.24 -0.59 7.46
N ALA A 204 20.93 0.03 8.43
CA ALA A 204 21.94 -0.64 9.24
C ALA A 204 21.37 -1.82 10.05
N ILE A 205 20.18 -1.68 10.62
CA ILE A 205 19.47 -2.75 11.34
C ILE A 205 19.06 -3.87 10.37
N THR A 206 18.55 -3.52 9.19
CA THR A 206 18.15 -4.48 8.17
C THR A 206 19.34 -5.29 7.66
N ASP A 207 20.47 -4.63 7.40
CA ASP A 207 21.71 -5.29 6.95
C ASP A 207 22.27 -6.20 8.03
N PHE A 208 22.25 -5.76 9.30
CA PHE A 208 22.64 -6.60 10.44
C PHE A 208 21.76 -7.85 10.53
N GLY A 209 20.43 -7.71 10.44
CA GLY A 209 19.50 -8.83 10.51
C GLY A 209 19.65 -9.81 9.34
N LYS A 210 19.75 -9.32 8.12
CA LYS A 210 19.96 -10.18 6.93
C LYS A 210 21.32 -10.83 6.87
N GLY A 211 22.34 -10.16 7.41
CA GLY A 211 23.72 -10.63 7.43
C GLY A 211 24.09 -11.47 8.65
N ILE A 212 23.14 -11.77 9.55
CA ILE A 212 23.46 -12.37 10.87
C ILE A 212 24.22 -13.69 10.76
N GLU A 213 23.85 -14.57 9.84
CA GLU A 213 24.56 -15.84 9.62
C GLU A 213 26.01 -15.61 9.17
N THR A 214 26.22 -14.66 8.25
CA THR A 214 27.57 -14.28 7.79
C THR A 214 28.39 -13.70 8.94
N ILE A 215 27.80 -12.88 9.79
CA ILE A 215 28.44 -12.29 10.96
C ILE A 215 28.89 -13.36 11.93
N ILE A 216 28.02 -14.32 12.26
CA ILE A 216 28.30 -15.43 13.17
C ILE A 216 29.38 -16.35 12.60
N CYS A 217 29.27 -16.75 11.32
CA CYS A 217 30.26 -17.61 10.67
C CYS A 217 31.67 -17.00 10.64
N ASN A 218 31.78 -15.66 10.67
CA ASN A 218 33.06 -14.96 10.68
C ASN A 218 33.47 -14.45 12.07
N GLN A 219 32.73 -14.79 13.15
CA GLN A 219 33.02 -14.38 14.54
C GLN A 219 33.16 -12.86 14.69
N ALA A 220 32.32 -12.09 13.98
CA ALA A 220 32.41 -10.63 13.89
C ALA A 220 31.24 -9.91 14.63
N GLU A 221 30.55 -10.59 15.56
CA GLU A 221 29.34 -10.10 16.23
C GLU A 221 29.59 -8.80 16.99
N LYS A 222 30.69 -8.77 17.75
CA LYS A 222 31.01 -7.62 18.63
C LYS A 222 31.21 -6.34 17.84
N GLU A 223 31.93 -6.41 16.74
CA GLU A 223 32.25 -5.27 15.88
C GLU A 223 31.00 -4.79 15.13
N ASN A 224 30.17 -5.70 14.62
CA ASN A 224 28.95 -5.35 13.92
C ASN A 224 27.87 -4.78 14.86
N VAL A 225 27.70 -5.32 16.07
CA VAL A 225 26.84 -4.73 17.10
C VAL A 225 27.30 -3.33 17.43
N LYS A 226 28.61 -3.12 17.66
CA LYS A 226 29.18 -1.80 17.95
C LYS A 226 28.89 -0.81 16.81
N GLN A 227 29.08 -1.21 15.55
CA GLN A 227 28.81 -0.35 14.39
C GLN A 227 27.33 0.01 14.26
N THR A 228 26.43 -0.93 14.49
CA THR A 228 24.99 -0.69 14.47
C THR A 228 24.56 0.25 15.61
N LEU A 229 25.14 0.09 16.80
CA LEU A 229 24.91 0.99 17.94
C LEU A 229 25.39 2.42 17.69
N ILE A 230 26.44 2.63 16.90
CA ILE A 230 26.90 3.98 16.50
C ILE A 230 25.81 4.67 15.67
N THR A 231 25.24 3.99 14.66
CA THR A 231 24.17 4.58 13.84
C THR A 231 22.90 4.84 14.64
N LEU A 232 22.55 3.99 15.58
CA LEU A 232 21.45 4.20 16.52
C LEU A 232 21.69 5.43 17.40
N SER A 233 22.90 5.57 17.98
CA SER A 233 23.27 6.71 18.82
C SER A 233 23.26 8.04 18.04
N GLU A 234 23.69 8.04 16.77
CA GLU A 234 23.59 9.20 15.88
C GLU A 234 22.12 9.60 15.65
N MET A 235 21.25 8.62 15.39
CA MET A 235 19.81 8.84 15.22
C MET A 235 19.18 9.41 16.49
N GLU A 236 19.45 8.81 17.66
CA GLU A 236 18.94 9.27 18.95
C GLU A 236 19.42 10.70 19.29
N THR A 237 20.67 11.02 18.98
CA THR A 237 21.21 12.38 19.16
C THR A 237 20.47 13.40 18.27
N THR A 238 20.18 13.02 17.04
CA THR A 238 19.42 13.87 16.09
C THR A 238 17.98 14.04 16.56
N GLN A 239 17.36 12.98 17.05
CA GLN A 239 16.03 12.98 17.62
C GLN A 239 15.95 13.87 18.87
N PHE A 240 16.92 13.78 19.76
CA PHE A 240 17.03 14.64 20.94
C PHE A 240 17.08 16.13 20.54
N LYS A 241 17.92 16.50 19.56
CA LYS A 241 18.01 17.88 19.06
C LYS A 241 16.70 18.38 18.49
N TYR A 242 16.01 17.57 17.72
CA TYR A 242 14.69 17.89 17.15
C TYR A 242 13.66 18.16 18.26
N TYR A 243 13.51 17.23 19.22
CA TYR A 243 12.55 17.42 20.31
C TYR A 243 12.92 18.56 21.26
N THR A 244 14.20 18.81 21.48
CA THR A 244 14.64 19.99 22.25
C THR A 244 14.21 21.29 21.58
N LEU A 245 14.38 21.40 20.27
CA LEU A 245 13.93 22.56 19.50
C LEU A 245 12.38 22.68 19.51
N HIS A 246 11.68 21.56 19.34
CA HIS A 246 10.22 21.53 19.43
C HIS A 246 9.72 22.00 20.81
N ASN A 247 10.31 21.50 21.88
CA ASN A 247 9.97 21.89 23.25
C ASN A 247 10.29 23.37 23.52
N LEU A 248 11.33 23.94 22.90
CA LEU A 248 11.62 25.39 22.99
C LEU A 248 10.50 26.22 22.36
N VAL A 249 9.95 25.77 21.22
CA VAL A 249 8.80 26.43 20.57
C VAL A 249 7.58 26.37 21.50
N MET A 250 7.30 25.20 22.08
CA MET A 250 6.20 25.02 23.03
C MET A 250 6.36 25.87 24.29
N PHE A 251 7.58 25.99 24.80
CA PHE A 251 7.88 26.86 25.94
C PHE A 251 7.45 28.31 25.68
N TRP A 252 7.80 28.89 24.52
CA TRP A 252 7.41 30.26 24.19
C TRP A 252 5.93 30.45 23.94
N THR A 253 5.24 29.39 23.54
CA THR A 253 3.77 29.41 23.35
C THR A 253 3.04 29.64 24.68
N GLY A 254 3.54 29.09 25.80
CA GLY A 254 2.92 29.23 27.13
C GLY A 254 2.80 30.69 27.62
N PRO A 255 3.89 31.45 27.72
CA PRO A 255 3.83 32.87 28.11
C PRO A 255 2.97 33.73 27.18
N LEU A 256 3.05 33.51 25.86
CA LEU A 256 2.20 34.22 24.90
C LEU A 256 0.71 33.88 25.09
N LYS A 257 0.39 32.62 25.46
CA LYS A 257 -0.97 32.22 25.84
C LYS A 257 -1.44 33.00 27.06
N ALA A 258 -0.62 33.11 28.09
CA ALA A 258 -0.98 33.86 29.28
C ALA A 258 -1.25 35.35 28.93
N VAL A 259 -0.40 36.00 28.15
CA VAL A 259 -0.62 37.39 27.70
C VAL A 259 -1.88 37.52 26.86
N GLY A 260 -2.11 36.61 25.93
CA GLY A 260 -3.29 36.60 25.04
C GLY A 260 -4.62 36.33 25.75
N LEU A 261 -4.62 35.68 26.92
CA LEU A 261 -5.81 35.44 27.71
C LEU A 261 -6.00 36.49 28.81
N ILE A 262 -4.95 36.79 29.60
CA ILE A 262 -5.04 37.70 30.74
C ILE A 262 -5.10 39.16 30.31
N GLY A 263 -4.33 39.53 29.27
CA GLY A 263 -4.32 40.92 28.78
C GLY A 263 -5.70 41.46 28.38
N PRO A 264 -6.39 40.80 27.43
CA PRO A 264 -7.76 41.21 27.05
C PRO A 264 -8.76 41.17 28.21
N PHE A 265 -8.61 40.20 29.12
CA PHE A 265 -9.46 40.08 30.32
C PHE A 265 -9.31 41.33 31.21
N VAL A 266 -8.07 41.69 31.54
CA VAL A 266 -7.79 42.88 32.38
C VAL A 266 -8.27 44.17 31.70
N ILE A 267 -8.04 44.34 30.38
CA ILE A 267 -8.54 45.48 29.63
C ILE A 267 -10.06 45.54 29.68
N GLY A 268 -10.74 44.40 29.51
CA GLY A 268 -12.19 44.29 29.60
C GLY A 268 -12.74 44.71 30.99
N LEU A 269 -12.03 44.36 32.07
CA LEU A 269 -12.37 44.81 33.43
C LEU A 269 -12.25 46.35 33.58
N VAL A 270 -11.16 46.92 33.07
CA VAL A 270 -10.91 48.37 33.13
C VAL A 270 -11.96 49.14 32.34
N MET A 271 -12.38 48.62 31.18
CA MET A 271 -13.41 49.24 30.34
C MET A 271 -14.81 49.27 30.98
N LYS A 272 -15.08 48.42 31.97
CA LYS A 272 -16.38 48.29 32.69
C LYS A 272 -17.61 48.09 31.79
N GLN A 273 -17.39 47.66 30.54
CA GLN A 273 -18.49 47.45 29.57
C GLN A 273 -19.12 46.08 29.63
N ASN A 274 -18.48 45.12 30.30
CA ASN A 274 -18.90 43.72 30.36
C ASN A 274 -18.97 43.23 31.81
N SER A 275 -19.90 42.33 32.11
CA SER A 275 -19.91 41.64 33.41
C SER A 275 -18.68 40.71 33.53
N ILE A 276 -18.28 40.41 34.75
CA ILE A 276 -17.17 39.47 35.03
C ILE A 276 -17.46 38.10 34.43
N THR A 277 -18.70 37.61 34.52
CA THR A 277 -19.16 36.36 33.91
C THR A 277 -18.98 36.35 32.40
N THR A 278 -19.33 37.46 31.74
CA THR A 278 -19.14 37.62 30.28
C THR A 278 -17.64 37.58 29.92
N LEU A 279 -16.77 38.24 30.68
CA LEU A 279 -15.33 38.22 30.45
C LEU A 279 -14.73 36.84 30.66
N ILE A 280 -15.17 36.07 31.67
CA ILE A 280 -14.77 34.68 31.89
C ILE A 280 -15.26 33.80 30.74
N ALA A 281 -16.48 33.97 30.26
CA ALA A 281 -17.01 33.28 29.10
C ALA A 281 -16.19 33.59 27.82
N MET A 282 -15.81 34.83 27.58
CA MET A 282 -14.96 35.25 26.45
C MET A 282 -13.55 34.66 26.57
N MET A 283 -12.96 34.65 27.76
CA MET A 283 -11.67 34.00 28.03
C MET A 283 -11.73 32.49 27.75
N SER A 284 -12.81 31.83 28.17
CA SER A 284 -13.07 30.42 27.84
C SER A 284 -13.21 30.19 26.34
N ALA A 285 -14.02 31.00 25.63
CA ALA A 285 -14.15 30.93 24.17
C ALA A 285 -12.81 31.11 23.45
N SER A 286 -11.93 31.96 23.96
CA SER A 286 -10.60 32.18 23.39
C SER A 286 -9.71 30.93 23.48
N THR A 287 -9.84 30.09 24.49
CA THR A 287 -9.11 28.82 24.56
C THR A 287 -9.56 27.84 23.49
N TYR A 288 -10.84 27.83 23.13
CA TYR A 288 -11.39 27.04 22.02
C TYR A 288 -11.09 27.64 20.63
N LEU A 289 -10.51 28.80 20.55
CA LEU A 289 -9.95 29.36 19.33
C LEU A 289 -8.48 28.93 19.14
N ILE A 290 -7.74 28.86 20.23
CA ILE A 290 -6.29 28.59 20.25
C ILE A 290 -6.00 27.14 19.85
N ASN A 291 -6.63 26.16 20.49
CA ASN A 291 -6.39 24.75 20.24
C ASN A 291 -6.69 24.34 18.78
N PRO A 292 -7.85 24.71 18.16
CA PRO A 292 -8.09 24.48 16.74
C PRO A 292 -7.07 25.12 15.81
N LEU A 293 -6.58 26.33 16.11
CA LEU A 293 -5.54 26.96 15.30
C LEU A 293 -4.23 26.16 15.32
N GLN A 294 -3.83 25.63 16.47
CA GLN A 294 -2.65 24.74 16.57
C GLN A 294 -2.85 23.46 15.76
N GLN A 295 -4.02 22.82 15.88
CA GLN A 295 -4.35 21.61 15.13
C GLN A 295 -4.36 21.84 13.61
N ILE A 296 -4.83 23.00 13.15
CA ILE A 296 -4.78 23.37 11.71
C ILE A 296 -3.32 23.46 11.24
N LEU A 297 -2.43 24.07 12.03
CA LEU A 297 -1.01 24.18 11.65
C LEU A 297 -0.31 22.81 11.62
N GLU A 298 -0.59 21.97 12.59
CA GLU A 298 -0.11 20.58 12.63
C GLU A 298 -0.65 19.80 11.41
N ALA A 299 -1.94 19.90 11.12
CA ALA A 299 -2.56 19.27 9.96
C ALA A 299 -1.92 19.72 8.63
N ILE A 300 -1.66 21.02 8.47
CA ILE A 300 -0.95 21.54 7.28
C ILE A 300 0.46 20.94 7.16
N ALA A 301 1.18 20.83 8.27
CA ALA A 301 2.52 20.25 8.28
C ALA A 301 2.48 18.75 7.91
N SER A 302 1.57 17.98 8.50
CA SER A 302 1.36 16.55 8.22
C SER A 302 0.94 16.30 6.76
N ILE A 303 0.02 17.10 6.22
CA ILE A 303 -0.38 17.02 4.80
C ILE A 303 0.82 17.29 3.87
N GLN A 304 1.66 18.29 4.20
CA GLN A 304 2.85 18.59 3.39
C GLN A 304 3.91 17.48 3.47
N ALA A 305 4.14 16.92 4.65
CA ALA A 305 5.11 15.84 4.86
C ALA A 305 4.71 14.55 4.14
N SER A 306 3.43 14.20 4.13
CA SER A 306 2.91 12.95 3.55
C SER A 306 2.59 13.05 2.06
N GLN A 307 2.71 14.24 1.44
CA GLN A 307 2.29 14.47 0.05
C GLN A 307 3.01 13.57 -0.96
N VAL A 308 4.31 13.34 -0.80
CA VAL A 308 5.10 12.50 -1.71
C VAL A 308 4.61 11.04 -1.67
N ILE A 309 4.36 10.52 -0.47
CA ILE A 309 3.88 9.15 -0.26
C ILE A 309 2.46 9.01 -0.83
N LYS A 310 1.60 9.98 -0.58
CA LYS A 310 0.25 10.03 -1.16
C LYS A 310 0.29 10.00 -2.70
N ASP A 311 1.13 10.83 -3.33
CA ASP A 311 1.23 10.89 -4.79
C ASP A 311 1.78 9.59 -5.36
N LYS A 312 2.73 8.94 -4.68
CA LYS A 312 3.22 7.59 -5.01
C LYS A 312 2.07 6.56 -4.98
N LEU A 313 1.31 6.50 -3.88
CA LEU A 313 0.19 5.57 -3.72
C LEU A 313 -0.92 5.80 -4.76
N LEU A 314 -1.28 7.05 -5.06
CA LEU A 314 -2.28 7.38 -6.08
C LEU A 314 -1.81 7.07 -7.51
N THR A 315 -0.51 7.06 -7.75
CA THR A 315 0.06 6.65 -9.04
C THR A 315 -0.09 5.15 -9.23
N PHE A 316 0.28 4.35 -8.24
CA PHE A 316 0.12 2.90 -8.27
C PHE A 316 -1.34 2.44 -8.11
N GLY A 317 -2.17 3.22 -7.42
CA GLY A 317 -3.61 3.00 -7.26
C GLY A 317 -4.47 3.61 -8.37
N SER A 318 -3.90 3.92 -9.55
CA SER A 318 -4.69 4.34 -10.70
C SER A 318 -5.63 3.22 -11.14
N GLU A 319 -6.88 3.59 -11.50
CA GLU A 319 -7.86 2.61 -11.99
C GLU A 319 -7.30 1.84 -13.19
N THR A 320 -7.17 0.54 -13.03
CA THR A 320 -6.75 -0.39 -14.07
C THR A 320 -7.76 -1.52 -14.09
N GLU A 321 -8.33 -1.78 -15.24
CA GLU A 321 -9.12 -2.99 -15.43
C GLU A 321 -8.17 -4.16 -15.65
N ILE A 322 -8.35 -5.22 -14.87
CA ILE A 322 -7.72 -6.50 -15.19
C ILE A 322 -8.38 -6.97 -16.48
N PRO A 323 -7.64 -7.17 -17.57
CA PRO A 323 -8.22 -7.63 -18.81
C PRO A 323 -8.94 -8.95 -18.52
N SER A 324 -10.28 -8.96 -18.61
CA SER A 324 -11.06 -10.18 -18.58
C SER A 324 -10.82 -10.90 -19.91
N LYS A 325 -9.73 -11.65 -20.01
CA LYS A 325 -9.51 -12.56 -21.13
C LYS A 325 -10.45 -13.74 -20.94
N GLY A 326 -11.47 -13.84 -21.78
CA GLY A 326 -12.21 -15.09 -21.91
C GLY A 326 -11.21 -16.19 -22.27
N TYR A 327 -11.17 -17.25 -21.46
CA TYR A 327 -10.32 -18.41 -21.74
C TYR A 327 -10.85 -19.10 -22.99
N HIS A 328 -10.20 -18.90 -24.13
CA HIS A 328 -10.45 -19.64 -25.35
C HIS A 328 -9.40 -20.75 -25.47
N ILE A 329 -9.73 -21.93 -24.97
CA ILE A 329 -8.88 -23.11 -25.10
C ILE A 329 -9.04 -23.63 -26.54
N HIS A 330 -7.97 -23.52 -27.33
CA HIS A 330 -7.86 -24.11 -28.64
C HIS A 330 -6.96 -25.33 -28.59
N THR A 331 -7.28 -26.37 -29.36
CA THR A 331 -6.35 -27.50 -29.48
C THR A 331 -5.21 -27.11 -30.40
N LEU A 332 -4.04 -26.91 -29.79
CA LEU A 332 -2.83 -26.51 -30.50
C LEU A 332 -2.11 -27.71 -31.10
N GLU A 333 -1.51 -27.55 -32.27
CA GLU A 333 -0.71 -28.55 -32.98
C GLU A 333 0.78 -28.25 -32.91
N GLU A 334 1.16 -26.99 -33.10
CA GLU A 334 2.57 -26.55 -33.11
C GLU A 334 2.74 -25.12 -32.66
N ILE A 335 3.95 -24.82 -32.18
CA ILE A 335 4.40 -23.46 -31.87
C ILE A 335 5.52 -23.11 -32.83
N GLN A 336 5.35 -22.07 -33.63
CA GLN A 336 6.31 -21.58 -34.62
C GLN A 336 6.94 -20.25 -34.19
N LEU A 337 8.25 -20.16 -34.21
CA LEU A 337 9.01 -18.94 -34.17
C LEU A 337 9.49 -18.63 -35.59
N LYS A 338 9.27 -17.41 -36.10
CA LYS A 338 9.70 -16.96 -37.43
C LYS A 338 10.55 -15.70 -37.32
N ASN A 339 11.82 -15.80 -37.63
CA ASN A 339 12.81 -14.70 -37.63
C ASN A 339 12.80 -13.90 -36.31
N VAL A 340 12.67 -14.60 -35.15
CA VAL A 340 12.57 -13.97 -33.85
C VAL A 340 13.93 -13.46 -33.40
N THR A 341 13.99 -12.16 -33.10
CA THR A 341 15.17 -11.50 -32.51
C THR A 341 14.79 -10.84 -31.20
N LYS A 342 15.57 -11.09 -30.16
CA LYS A 342 15.35 -10.57 -28.79
C LYS A 342 16.62 -10.02 -28.18
N SER A 343 16.55 -8.80 -27.62
CA SER A 343 17.64 -8.16 -26.89
C SER A 343 17.15 -7.58 -25.56
N TYR A 344 18.04 -7.53 -24.56
CA TYR A 344 17.88 -6.78 -23.31
C TYR A 344 19.08 -5.83 -23.17
N ASP A 345 18.85 -4.56 -22.89
CA ASP A 345 19.88 -3.54 -22.64
C ASP A 345 21.07 -3.61 -23.60
N ASN A 346 20.83 -3.70 -24.92
CA ASN A 346 21.80 -3.88 -26.00
C ASN A 346 22.53 -5.25 -26.03
N GLN A 347 22.19 -6.19 -25.14
CA GLN A 347 22.67 -7.56 -25.21
C GLN A 347 21.67 -8.41 -26.01
N GLU A 348 22.07 -8.88 -27.18
CA GLU A 348 21.26 -9.73 -28.03
C GLU A 348 21.28 -11.17 -27.54
N ILE A 349 20.09 -11.71 -27.24
CA ILE A 349 19.89 -13.08 -26.76
C ILE A 349 19.57 -14.04 -27.91
N PHE A 350 18.65 -13.64 -28.78
CA PHE A 350 18.29 -14.39 -29.98
C PHE A 350 18.44 -13.51 -31.23
N ARG A 351 18.84 -14.12 -32.33
CA ARG A 351 18.98 -13.48 -33.63
C ARG A 351 18.37 -14.34 -34.72
N ASP A 352 17.36 -13.82 -35.41
CA ASP A 352 16.68 -14.43 -36.55
C ASP A 352 16.31 -15.90 -36.34
N VAL A 353 15.83 -16.24 -35.16
CA VAL A 353 15.50 -17.62 -34.79
C VAL A 353 14.24 -18.06 -35.53
N THR A 354 14.38 -19.14 -36.29
CA THR A 354 13.25 -19.82 -36.94
C THR A 354 13.25 -21.29 -36.52
N VAL A 355 12.20 -21.70 -35.72
CA VAL A 355 12.06 -23.05 -35.19
C VAL A 355 10.60 -23.39 -34.99
N THR A 356 10.27 -24.66 -35.13
CA THR A 356 8.91 -25.21 -34.87
C THR A 356 8.97 -26.27 -33.80
N PHE A 357 8.15 -26.14 -32.77
CA PHE A 357 7.94 -27.14 -31.72
C PHE A 357 6.61 -27.88 -32.01
N SER A 358 6.69 -29.16 -32.34
CA SER A 358 5.49 -29.99 -32.47
C SER A 358 4.95 -30.34 -31.09
N LEU A 359 3.66 -30.10 -30.88
CA LEU A 359 3.01 -30.35 -29.61
C LEU A 359 2.49 -31.79 -29.45
N SER A 360 2.69 -32.63 -30.48
CA SER A 360 2.50 -34.10 -30.38
C SER A 360 3.72 -34.83 -29.80
N GLN A 361 4.80 -34.10 -29.49
CA GLN A 361 6.10 -34.62 -29.08
C GLN A 361 6.51 -34.07 -27.72
N HIS A 362 7.28 -34.86 -26.98
CA HIS A 362 8.03 -34.39 -25.81
C HIS A 362 9.30 -33.68 -26.27
N ASN A 363 9.31 -32.35 -26.12
CA ASN A 363 10.40 -31.49 -26.58
C ASN A 363 11.35 -31.16 -25.42
N LEU A 364 12.65 -31.31 -25.63
CA LEU A 364 13.70 -30.90 -24.72
C LEU A 364 14.48 -29.71 -25.27
N ILE A 365 14.73 -28.72 -24.42
CA ILE A 365 15.58 -27.56 -24.74
C ILE A 365 16.84 -27.65 -23.86
N VAL A 366 18.00 -27.67 -24.49
CA VAL A 366 19.30 -27.72 -23.83
C VAL A 366 20.17 -26.53 -24.21
N GLY A 367 21.13 -26.20 -23.37
CA GLY A 367 22.09 -25.13 -23.58
C GLY A 367 22.71 -24.65 -22.26
N ASP A 368 23.76 -23.86 -22.35
CA ASP A 368 24.51 -23.37 -21.20
C ASP A 368 23.64 -22.48 -20.28
N SER A 369 24.07 -22.30 -19.04
CA SER A 369 23.39 -21.36 -18.12
C SER A 369 23.51 -19.94 -18.66
N GLY A 370 22.41 -19.19 -18.58
CA GLY A 370 22.34 -17.79 -19.06
C GLY A 370 22.20 -17.61 -20.58
N ILE A 371 22.14 -18.69 -21.39
CA ILE A 371 22.07 -18.60 -22.85
C ILE A 371 20.70 -18.13 -23.40
N GLY A 372 19.67 -18.01 -22.55
CA GLY A 372 18.35 -17.53 -22.96
C GLY A 372 17.21 -18.56 -22.87
N LYS A 373 17.39 -19.73 -22.22
CA LYS A 373 16.35 -20.76 -22.08
C LYS A 373 15.05 -20.21 -21.46
N THR A 374 15.17 -19.57 -20.30
CA THR A 374 14.01 -18.94 -19.63
C THR A 374 13.42 -17.75 -20.44
N THR A 375 14.27 -17.03 -21.20
CA THR A 375 13.80 -16.01 -22.12
C THR A 375 12.91 -16.61 -23.21
N LEU A 376 13.27 -17.76 -23.77
CA LEU A 376 12.44 -18.47 -24.75
C LEU A 376 11.07 -18.83 -24.15
N PHE A 377 11.01 -19.34 -22.91
CA PHE A 377 9.74 -19.63 -22.25
C PHE A 377 8.88 -18.38 -22.04
N ARG A 378 9.50 -17.24 -21.68
CA ARG A 378 8.78 -15.95 -21.56
C ARG A 378 8.21 -15.46 -22.88
N LEU A 379 8.95 -15.67 -23.99
CA LEU A 379 8.47 -15.34 -25.34
C LEU A 379 7.29 -16.23 -25.74
N ILE A 380 7.44 -17.56 -25.62
CA ILE A 380 6.39 -18.53 -25.95
C ILE A 380 5.13 -18.30 -25.10
N SER A 381 5.27 -18.02 -23.81
CA SER A 381 4.13 -17.78 -22.91
C SER A 381 3.45 -16.41 -23.08
N GLY A 382 4.03 -15.52 -23.90
CA GLY A 382 3.55 -14.15 -24.07
C GLY A 382 3.78 -13.24 -22.86
N GLN A 383 4.66 -13.64 -21.92
CA GLN A 383 5.07 -12.80 -20.78
C GLN A 383 6.05 -11.69 -21.19
N ASP A 384 6.72 -11.85 -22.33
CA ASP A 384 7.60 -10.85 -22.90
C ASP A 384 7.29 -10.69 -24.40
N MET A 385 6.66 -9.55 -24.73
CA MET A 385 6.22 -9.23 -26.10
C MET A 385 7.18 -8.27 -26.82
N ALA A 386 8.30 -7.88 -26.20
CA ALA A 386 9.28 -6.96 -26.77
C ALA A 386 10.32 -7.72 -27.61
N TYR A 387 9.93 -8.18 -28.81
CA TYR A 387 10.79 -8.87 -29.78
C TYR A 387 10.43 -8.44 -31.20
N SER A 388 11.31 -8.71 -32.17
CA SER A 388 11.00 -8.63 -33.60
C SER A 388 10.81 -10.03 -34.19
N GLY A 389 10.11 -10.14 -35.32
CA GLY A 389 9.68 -11.41 -35.88
C GLY A 389 8.29 -11.81 -35.42
N GLU A 390 7.92 -13.07 -35.60
CA GLU A 390 6.59 -13.58 -35.28
C GLU A 390 6.69 -14.86 -34.45
N ILE A 391 5.82 -15.00 -33.45
CA ILE A 391 5.57 -16.25 -32.71
C ILE A 391 4.09 -16.60 -32.91
N ILE A 392 3.85 -17.78 -33.50
CA ILE A 392 2.54 -18.22 -33.94
C ILE A 392 2.22 -19.56 -33.29
N PHE A 393 1.05 -19.66 -32.68
CA PHE A 393 0.47 -20.92 -32.24
C PHE A 393 -0.52 -21.41 -33.31
N LYS A 394 -0.24 -22.55 -33.90
CA LYS A 394 -1.17 -23.17 -34.84
C LYS A 394 -2.08 -24.16 -34.12
N SER A 395 -3.35 -23.98 -34.33
CA SER A 395 -4.39 -24.89 -33.86
C SER A 395 -4.69 -25.97 -34.94
N ILE A 396 -5.19 -27.12 -34.50
CA ILE A 396 -5.59 -28.23 -35.39
C ILE A 396 -6.65 -27.80 -36.42
N ASP A 397 -7.47 -26.82 -36.09
CA ASP A 397 -8.48 -26.24 -36.99
C ASP A 397 -7.90 -25.21 -38.00
N GLY A 398 -6.56 -25.05 -38.01
CA GLY A 398 -5.84 -24.17 -38.94
C GLY A 398 -5.81 -22.69 -38.53
N ARG A 399 -6.25 -22.33 -37.34
CA ARG A 399 -6.17 -20.96 -36.83
C ARG A 399 -4.76 -20.64 -36.35
N GLU A 400 -4.33 -19.42 -36.61
CA GLU A 400 -3.10 -18.86 -36.07
C GLU A 400 -3.42 -17.94 -34.90
N LEU A 401 -2.80 -18.20 -33.75
CA LEU A 401 -3.00 -17.48 -32.50
C LEU A 401 -1.69 -16.86 -32.04
N THR A 402 -1.79 -15.75 -31.32
CA THR A 402 -0.62 -15.12 -30.69
C THR A 402 -0.27 -15.82 -29.37
N PRO A 403 1.00 -15.73 -28.91
CA PRO A 403 1.43 -16.25 -27.61
C PRO A 403 0.53 -15.77 -26.48
N ASN A 404 0.02 -16.69 -25.69
CA ASN A 404 -0.80 -16.40 -24.51
C ASN A 404 -0.73 -17.54 -23.49
N LEU A 405 -1.17 -17.28 -22.26
CA LEU A 405 -1.23 -18.26 -21.19
C LEU A 405 -2.53 -19.08 -21.19
N ASP A 406 -3.44 -18.92 -22.15
CA ASP A 406 -4.73 -19.62 -22.14
C ASP A 406 -4.53 -21.14 -22.29
N ASN A 407 -3.61 -21.55 -23.15
CA ASN A 407 -3.29 -22.96 -23.41
C ASN A 407 -2.00 -23.46 -22.72
N ILE A 408 -1.23 -22.56 -22.10
CA ILE A 408 0.09 -22.85 -21.54
C ILE A 408 0.08 -22.76 -20.02
N ALA A 409 0.69 -23.72 -19.36
CA ALA A 409 1.14 -23.62 -17.97
C ALA A 409 2.66 -23.61 -17.90
N ILE A 410 3.22 -22.82 -17.01
CA ILE A 410 4.67 -22.81 -16.73
C ILE A 410 4.86 -23.43 -15.36
N ILE A 411 5.70 -24.46 -15.31
CA ILE A 411 6.13 -25.09 -14.07
C ILE A 411 7.54 -24.56 -13.77
N HIS A 412 7.63 -23.70 -12.75
CA HIS A 412 8.90 -23.10 -12.35
C HIS A 412 9.68 -24.01 -11.39
N GLN A 413 10.99 -23.82 -11.34
CA GLN A 413 11.87 -24.50 -10.38
C GLN A 413 11.45 -24.24 -8.93
N ASN A 414 11.03 -23.02 -8.63
CA ASN A 414 10.54 -22.57 -7.32
C ASN A 414 9.06 -22.21 -7.39
N SER A 415 8.21 -23.22 -7.37
CA SER A 415 6.76 -23.01 -7.37
C SER A 415 6.25 -22.57 -6.01
N TYR A 416 5.23 -21.71 -5.96
CA TYR A 416 4.73 -21.13 -4.73
C TYR A 416 3.54 -21.92 -4.16
N VAL A 417 3.63 -22.22 -2.84
CA VAL A 417 2.52 -22.79 -2.06
C VAL A 417 1.93 -21.69 -1.18
N PHE A 418 0.65 -21.42 -1.35
CA PHE A 418 -0.05 -20.44 -0.53
C PHE A 418 -0.37 -21.01 0.85
N HIS A 419 -0.23 -20.21 1.90
CA HIS A 419 -0.64 -20.56 3.27
C HIS A 419 -2.17 -20.59 3.37
N THR A 420 -2.79 -21.64 2.85
CA THR A 420 -4.23 -21.85 2.80
C THR A 420 -4.54 -23.33 2.53
N SER A 421 -5.83 -23.70 2.42
CA SER A 421 -6.23 -25.08 2.18
C SER A 421 -5.73 -25.63 0.83
N VAL A 422 -5.65 -26.98 0.72
CA VAL A 422 -5.40 -27.70 -0.54
C VAL A 422 -6.37 -27.25 -1.63
N ARG A 423 -7.65 -27.13 -1.28
CA ARG A 423 -8.69 -26.62 -2.16
C ARG A 423 -8.30 -25.28 -2.79
N HIS A 424 -7.99 -24.29 -1.98
CA HIS A 424 -7.63 -22.95 -2.46
C HIS A 424 -6.30 -22.92 -3.20
N ASN A 425 -5.33 -23.73 -2.79
CA ASN A 425 -4.08 -23.89 -3.51
C ASN A 425 -4.27 -24.45 -4.92
N LEU A 426 -5.23 -25.36 -5.13
CA LEU A 426 -5.55 -25.91 -6.44
C LEU A 426 -6.40 -24.97 -7.29
N THR A 427 -7.46 -24.43 -6.68
CA THR A 427 -8.46 -23.63 -7.41
C THR A 427 -8.04 -22.20 -7.65
N LEU A 428 -7.12 -21.66 -6.83
CA LEU A 428 -6.80 -20.24 -6.78
C LEU A 428 -8.07 -19.38 -6.67
N TYR A 429 -8.99 -19.81 -5.78
CA TYR A 429 -10.30 -19.21 -5.51
C TYR A 429 -11.29 -19.22 -6.69
N GLN A 430 -11.08 -20.04 -7.72
CA GLN A 430 -12.08 -20.26 -8.76
C GLN A 430 -12.97 -21.46 -8.43
N ASP A 431 -14.20 -21.44 -8.91
CA ASP A 431 -15.16 -22.52 -8.68
C ASP A 431 -14.72 -23.84 -9.36
N CYS A 432 -14.71 -24.91 -8.58
CA CYS A 432 -14.37 -26.25 -9.06
C CYS A 432 -15.05 -27.31 -8.19
N SER A 433 -15.53 -28.39 -8.81
CA SER A 433 -16.19 -29.46 -8.06
C SER A 433 -15.19 -30.32 -7.27
N ASP A 434 -15.58 -30.74 -6.08
CA ASP A 434 -14.73 -31.58 -5.21
C ASP A 434 -14.33 -32.90 -5.88
N SER A 435 -15.24 -33.48 -6.67
CA SER A 435 -14.95 -34.69 -7.41
C SER A 435 -13.81 -34.54 -8.41
N LEU A 436 -13.74 -33.37 -9.10
CA LEU A 436 -12.64 -33.07 -10.02
C LEU A 436 -11.34 -32.79 -9.27
N LEU A 437 -11.37 -32.09 -8.14
CA LEU A 437 -10.20 -31.84 -7.30
C LEU A 437 -9.60 -33.16 -6.78
N ILE A 438 -10.42 -34.04 -6.22
CA ILE A 438 -9.98 -35.34 -5.69
C ILE A 438 -9.42 -36.23 -6.80
N SER A 439 -10.10 -36.30 -7.96
CA SER A 439 -9.62 -37.09 -9.09
C SER A 439 -8.26 -36.58 -9.60
N THR A 440 -8.07 -35.26 -9.64
CA THR A 440 -6.80 -34.65 -10.07
C THR A 440 -5.69 -34.93 -9.06
N LEU A 441 -5.96 -34.78 -7.75
CA LEU A 441 -4.97 -35.11 -6.70
C LEU A 441 -4.55 -36.57 -6.74
N LYS A 442 -5.48 -37.49 -6.98
CA LYS A 442 -5.18 -38.91 -7.18
C LYS A 442 -4.30 -39.14 -8.42
N LYS A 443 -4.62 -38.46 -9.53
CA LYS A 443 -3.89 -38.57 -10.80
C LYS A 443 -2.44 -38.12 -10.68
N VAL A 444 -2.16 -37.06 -9.90
CA VAL A 444 -0.78 -36.60 -9.64
C VAL A 444 -0.12 -37.25 -8.44
N GLY A 445 -0.79 -38.14 -7.73
CA GLY A 445 -0.25 -38.83 -6.55
C GLY A 445 -0.07 -37.93 -5.33
N LEU A 446 -0.95 -36.96 -5.11
CA LEU A 446 -0.91 -36.04 -3.95
C LEU A 446 -2.01 -36.30 -2.92
N TRP A 447 -3.02 -37.14 -3.23
CA TRP A 447 -4.18 -37.32 -2.38
C TRP A 447 -3.85 -37.82 -0.97
N GLU A 448 -2.89 -38.73 -0.86
CA GLU A 448 -2.42 -39.21 0.43
C GLU A 448 -1.64 -38.16 1.22
N ALA A 449 -0.78 -37.38 0.54
CA ALA A 449 -0.01 -36.31 1.15
C ALA A 449 -0.89 -35.18 1.72
N CYS A 450 -2.11 -35.02 1.17
CA CYS A 450 -3.12 -34.09 1.65
C CYS A 450 -4.01 -34.68 2.77
N CYS A 451 -3.59 -35.77 3.43
CA CYS A 451 -4.37 -36.46 4.46
C CYS A 451 -5.80 -36.83 4.04
N HIS A 452 -6.05 -37.03 2.75
CA HIS A 452 -7.37 -37.27 2.14
C HIS A 452 -8.41 -36.15 2.39
N GLN A 453 -7.95 -34.92 2.62
CA GLN A 453 -8.79 -33.75 2.95
C GLN A 453 -8.49 -32.57 2.03
N LEU A 454 -9.53 -32.00 1.41
CA LEU A 454 -9.40 -30.78 0.59
C LEU A 454 -9.17 -29.52 1.42
N ASP A 455 -9.63 -29.52 2.65
CA ASP A 455 -9.52 -28.38 3.55
C ASP A 455 -8.28 -28.46 4.48
N TYR A 456 -7.38 -29.45 4.22
CA TYR A 456 -6.07 -29.52 4.87
C TYR A 456 -5.26 -28.27 4.54
N GLU A 457 -4.72 -27.61 5.57
CA GLU A 457 -3.94 -26.39 5.40
C GLU A 457 -2.50 -26.70 4.97
N LEU A 458 -2.09 -26.07 3.87
CA LEU A 458 -0.72 -26.14 3.36
C LEU A 458 0.07 -24.93 3.87
N THR A 459 1.32 -25.24 4.22
CA THR A 459 2.38 -24.26 4.39
C THR A 459 3.54 -24.68 3.48
N GLY A 460 4.40 -23.75 3.08
CA GLY A 460 5.56 -24.11 2.23
C GLY A 460 6.41 -25.24 2.81
N ASP A 461 6.40 -25.40 4.13
CA ASP A 461 7.20 -26.39 4.86
C ASP A 461 6.53 -27.78 4.92
N ASN A 462 5.23 -27.88 4.63
CA ASN A 462 4.49 -29.16 4.72
C ASN A 462 4.68 -30.05 3.48
N PHE A 463 5.17 -29.48 2.37
CA PHE A 463 5.33 -30.18 1.10
C PHE A 463 6.80 -30.30 0.73
N SER A 464 7.19 -31.50 0.26
CA SER A 464 8.50 -31.70 -0.37
C SER A 464 8.55 -31.01 -1.73
N GLY A 465 9.76 -30.75 -2.25
CA GLY A 465 9.93 -30.15 -3.58
C GLY A 465 9.18 -30.92 -4.68
N GLY A 466 9.19 -32.25 -4.64
CA GLY A 466 8.43 -33.10 -5.58
C GLY A 466 6.91 -32.94 -5.44
N GLN A 467 6.41 -32.79 -4.22
CA GLN A 467 4.98 -32.55 -3.98
C GLN A 467 4.53 -31.17 -4.47
N ILE A 468 5.40 -30.16 -4.35
CA ILE A 468 5.13 -28.81 -4.87
C ILE A 468 5.00 -28.83 -6.40
N ILE A 469 5.89 -29.55 -7.10
CA ILE A 469 5.81 -29.71 -8.55
C ILE A 469 4.52 -30.45 -8.97
N LYS A 470 4.15 -31.51 -8.25
CA LYS A 470 2.89 -32.20 -8.48
C LYS A 470 1.66 -31.29 -8.27
N LEU A 471 1.73 -30.36 -7.31
CA LEU A 471 0.70 -29.34 -7.10
C LEU A 471 0.57 -28.41 -8.32
N GLU A 472 1.68 -27.97 -8.92
CA GLU A 472 1.66 -27.16 -10.16
C GLU A 472 1.08 -27.93 -11.34
N ILE A 473 1.47 -29.20 -11.49
CA ILE A 473 0.88 -30.07 -12.52
C ILE A 473 -0.64 -30.21 -12.31
N ALA A 474 -1.09 -30.38 -11.06
CA ALA A 474 -2.51 -30.45 -10.74
C ALA A 474 -3.24 -29.13 -11.09
N ARG A 475 -2.64 -27.98 -10.81
CA ARG A 475 -3.16 -26.65 -11.22
C ARG A 475 -3.31 -26.57 -12.75
N ALA A 476 -2.31 -27.03 -13.51
CA ALA A 476 -2.34 -27.03 -14.97
C ALA A 476 -3.46 -27.92 -15.53
N ILE A 477 -3.64 -29.11 -14.96
CA ILE A 477 -4.72 -30.04 -15.34
C ILE A 477 -6.10 -29.41 -15.09
N LEU A 478 -6.32 -28.87 -13.90
CA LEU A 478 -7.59 -28.23 -13.52
C LEU A 478 -7.94 -27.03 -14.40
N ARG A 479 -6.94 -26.34 -14.97
CA ARG A 479 -7.13 -25.22 -15.91
C ARG A 479 -7.28 -25.67 -17.37
N GLY A 480 -7.23 -26.97 -17.64
CA GLY A 480 -7.31 -27.49 -19.00
C GLY A 480 -6.14 -27.06 -19.89
N LYS A 481 -4.98 -26.78 -19.30
CA LYS A 481 -3.79 -26.37 -20.05
C LYS A 481 -3.31 -27.50 -20.94
N GLN A 482 -3.05 -27.21 -22.21
CA GLN A 482 -2.61 -28.21 -23.17
C GLN A 482 -1.09 -28.38 -23.18
N VAL A 483 -0.35 -27.28 -22.98
CA VAL A 483 1.12 -27.26 -23.05
C VAL A 483 1.70 -26.95 -21.67
N LEU A 484 2.64 -27.77 -21.25
CA LEU A 484 3.42 -27.58 -20.02
C LEU A 484 4.83 -27.14 -20.40
N LEU A 485 5.22 -25.92 -20.00
CA LEU A 485 6.59 -25.43 -20.08
C LEU A 485 7.27 -25.72 -18.74
N ALA A 486 8.19 -26.66 -18.70
CA ALA A 486 8.86 -27.08 -17.49
C ALA A 486 10.30 -26.51 -17.43
N ASP A 487 10.55 -25.53 -16.53
CA ASP A 487 11.84 -24.87 -16.38
C ASP A 487 12.63 -25.49 -15.22
N GLU A 488 13.57 -26.38 -15.55
CA GLU A 488 14.48 -27.05 -14.61
C GLU A 488 13.78 -27.67 -13.39
N MET A 489 12.54 -28.13 -13.55
CA MET A 489 11.67 -28.53 -12.44
C MET A 489 12.21 -29.69 -11.60
N MET A 490 13.12 -30.51 -12.14
CA MET A 490 13.68 -31.66 -11.46
C MET A 490 15.09 -31.43 -10.87
N ALA A 491 15.65 -30.22 -11.03
CA ALA A 491 17.05 -29.94 -10.68
C ALA A 491 17.38 -30.10 -9.17
N SER A 492 16.38 -29.86 -8.31
CA SER A 492 16.53 -29.97 -6.84
C SER A 492 15.95 -31.24 -6.23
N LEU A 493 15.55 -32.21 -7.05
CA LEU A 493 14.88 -33.42 -6.59
C LEU A 493 15.81 -34.61 -6.54
N ASP A 494 15.51 -35.53 -5.64
CA ASP A 494 16.15 -36.88 -5.62
C ASP A 494 15.68 -37.72 -6.81
N ALA A 495 16.41 -38.81 -7.09
CA ALA A 495 16.14 -39.68 -8.22
C ALA A 495 14.78 -40.40 -8.15
N ALA A 496 14.27 -40.67 -6.95
CA ALA A 496 12.99 -41.36 -6.76
C ALA A 496 11.83 -40.42 -7.09
N SER A 497 11.86 -39.18 -6.53
CA SER A 497 10.89 -38.12 -6.80
C SER A 497 10.89 -37.71 -8.27
N SER A 498 12.06 -37.59 -8.90
CA SER A 498 12.18 -37.29 -10.33
C SER A 498 11.54 -38.38 -11.20
N LYS A 499 11.74 -39.66 -10.87
CA LYS A 499 11.13 -40.79 -11.59
C LYS A 499 9.61 -40.78 -11.44
N GLU A 500 9.12 -40.49 -10.26
CA GLU A 500 7.68 -40.42 -9.99
C GLU A 500 7.01 -39.32 -10.79
N ILE A 501 7.60 -38.11 -10.84
CA ILE A 501 7.09 -36.98 -11.63
C ILE A 501 7.11 -37.33 -13.12
N ARG A 502 8.19 -37.94 -13.64
CA ARG A 502 8.22 -38.39 -15.03
C ARG A 502 7.09 -39.36 -15.36
N ASN A 503 6.80 -40.31 -14.47
CA ASN A 503 5.69 -41.25 -14.66
C ASN A 503 4.33 -40.49 -14.70
N VAL A 504 4.15 -39.50 -13.86
CA VAL A 504 2.94 -38.63 -13.89
C VAL A 504 2.86 -37.92 -15.23
N LEU A 505 3.92 -37.25 -15.67
CA LEU A 505 3.95 -36.50 -16.93
C LEU A 505 3.66 -37.39 -18.15
N GLN A 506 4.22 -38.60 -18.23
CA GLN A 506 3.97 -39.56 -19.32
C GLN A 506 2.52 -40.02 -19.41
N GLN A 507 1.77 -39.98 -18.31
CA GLN A 507 0.34 -40.34 -18.29
C GLN A 507 -0.59 -39.19 -18.63
N LEU A 508 -0.06 -37.97 -18.78
CA LEU A 508 -0.85 -36.78 -19.10
C LEU A 508 -1.01 -36.63 -20.62
N PRO A 509 -2.19 -36.18 -21.07
CA PRO A 509 -2.41 -35.86 -22.49
C PRO A 509 -1.76 -34.54 -22.91
N ASN A 510 -0.99 -33.89 -22.03
CA ASN A 510 -0.42 -32.58 -22.23
C ASN A 510 0.88 -32.69 -23.04
N SER A 511 1.09 -31.73 -23.94
CA SER A 511 2.37 -31.55 -24.62
C SER A 511 3.37 -30.93 -23.65
N ILE A 512 4.61 -31.40 -23.66
CA ILE A 512 5.64 -30.94 -22.72
C ILE A 512 6.82 -30.34 -23.51
N ILE A 513 7.22 -29.16 -23.12
CA ILE A 513 8.48 -28.53 -23.53
C ILE A 513 9.30 -28.32 -22.26
N GLU A 514 10.38 -29.09 -22.12
CA GLU A 514 11.19 -29.12 -20.90
C GLU A 514 12.55 -28.47 -21.12
N ILE A 515 13.02 -27.70 -20.16
CA ILE A 515 14.40 -27.27 -20.00
C ILE A 515 15.02 -28.14 -18.91
N ALA A 516 16.09 -28.88 -19.23
CA ALA A 516 16.78 -29.72 -18.25
C ALA A 516 18.29 -29.66 -18.43
N HIS A 517 19.03 -29.74 -17.31
CA HIS A 517 20.48 -29.90 -17.29
C HIS A 517 20.90 -31.37 -17.25
N HIS A 518 20.12 -32.21 -16.58
CA HIS A 518 20.35 -33.65 -16.50
C HIS A 518 19.23 -34.40 -17.23
N TYR A 519 19.55 -35.01 -18.36
CA TYR A 519 18.59 -35.67 -19.23
C TYR A 519 19.16 -36.92 -19.91
N LYS A 520 18.28 -37.80 -20.31
CA LYS A 520 18.61 -38.90 -21.23
C LYS A 520 17.92 -38.61 -22.55
N LEU A 521 18.69 -38.63 -23.63
CA LEU A 521 18.16 -38.33 -24.98
C LEU A 521 17.04 -39.28 -25.39
N GLU A 522 17.00 -40.48 -24.83
CA GLU A 522 16.00 -41.51 -25.11
C GLU A 522 14.61 -41.13 -24.63
N ASP A 523 14.51 -40.31 -23.58
CA ASP A 523 13.27 -39.94 -22.94
C ASP A 523 12.48 -38.86 -23.72
N TYR A 524 13.05 -38.31 -24.81
CA TYR A 524 12.48 -37.21 -25.57
C TYR A 524 12.35 -37.51 -27.06
N ASP A 525 11.28 -37.04 -27.69
CA ASP A 525 11.01 -37.23 -29.13
C ASP A 525 11.80 -36.22 -29.97
N ALA A 526 11.95 -34.99 -29.47
CA ALA A 526 12.69 -33.92 -30.14
C ALA A 526 13.60 -33.16 -29.14
N VAL A 527 14.83 -32.86 -29.55
CA VAL A 527 15.79 -32.13 -28.73
C VAL A 527 16.33 -30.93 -29.50
N TYR A 528 16.24 -29.77 -28.86
CA TYR A 528 16.69 -28.48 -29.41
C TYR A 528 17.82 -27.94 -28.55
N ARG A 529 18.86 -27.45 -29.21
CA ARG A 529 20.00 -26.79 -28.55
C ARG A 529 19.97 -25.30 -28.84
N ILE A 530 20.12 -24.51 -27.79
CA ILE A 530 20.38 -23.07 -27.93
C ILE A 530 21.90 -22.88 -28.01
N GLU A 531 22.36 -22.36 -29.12
CA GLU A 531 23.78 -22.04 -29.34
C GLU A 531 23.89 -20.87 -30.32
N ASN A 532 24.95 -20.06 -30.20
CA ASN A 532 25.23 -18.93 -31.11
C ASN A 532 24.00 -18.01 -31.34
N LYS A 533 23.21 -17.77 -30.30
CA LYS A 533 21.97 -16.94 -30.33
C LYS A 533 20.88 -17.52 -31.26
N SER A 534 20.96 -18.77 -31.61
CA SER A 534 19.98 -19.50 -32.44
C SER A 534 19.51 -20.79 -31.72
N ILE A 535 18.49 -21.42 -32.27
CA ILE A 535 17.91 -22.67 -31.78
C ILE A 535 18.02 -23.70 -32.89
N VAL A 536 18.74 -24.80 -32.64
CA VAL A 536 18.96 -25.86 -33.62
C VAL A 536 18.37 -27.17 -33.09
N ARG A 537 17.60 -27.86 -33.93
CA ARG A 537 17.10 -29.21 -33.62
C ARG A 537 18.26 -30.20 -33.80
N ILE A 538 18.54 -31.01 -32.77
CA ILE A 538 19.61 -32.01 -32.77
C ILE A 538 19.10 -33.47 -32.74
N LYS A 539 17.80 -33.67 -32.40
CA LYS A 539 17.08 -34.94 -32.50
C LYS A 539 15.68 -34.73 -33.05
#